data_04c3afb5832c4d7f7ef6a7017f044020
#
_entry.id   04c3afb5832c4d7f7ef6a7017f044020
#
_cell.length_a   1.000
_cell.length_b   1.000
_cell.length_c   1.000
_cell.angle_alpha   90.00
_cell.angle_beta   90.00
_cell.angle_gamma   90.00
#
_symmetry.space_group_name_H-M   'P 1'
#
loop_
_entity.id
_entity.type
_entity.pdbx_description
1 polymer ?
#
loop_
_entity_poly.entity_id
_entity_poly.type
_entity_poly.pdbx_seq_one_letter_code
_entity_poly.pdbx_strand_id
1 'polypeptide(L)'
;MKRNLDLIRNILFAVENSNSIDASLTLNSLSKLHRNQDLLLYHVFLLDDAGFIIGIIDESAPYISIARLTNEGHDYLDTIRDDSVWKQTKSTLGKISGSASLEVVKTIA
;
A
#
# COMPACT_ATOMS: atom_id res chain seq x y z
N MET A 1 -0.68 6.13 14.62
CA MET A 1 -1.52 5.31 13.72
C MET A 1 -0.87 3.96 13.51
N LYS A 2 -1.67 2.92 13.46
CA LYS A 2 -1.15 1.58 13.21
C LYS A 2 -1.18 1.26 11.71
N ARG A 3 -0.22 0.47 11.26
CA ARG A 3 -0.19 -0.03 9.89
C ARG A 3 -1.37 -0.97 9.67
N ASN A 4 -2.13 -0.70 8.60
CA ASN A 4 -3.25 -1.54 8.16
C ASN A 4 -2.83 -2.22 6.86
N LEU A 5 -2.56 -3.51 6.92
CA LEU A 5 -2.05 -4.27 5.77
C LEU A 5 -3.09 -4.39 4.65
N ASP A 6 -4.38 -4.46 4.99
CA ASP A 6 -5.44 -4.46 3.98
C ASP A 6 -5.46 -3.13 3.20
N LEU A 7 -5.29 -2.01 3.90
CA LEU A 7 -5.26 -0.71 3.25
C LEU A 7 -4.05 -0.56 2.34
N ILE A 8 -2.87 -1.04 2.77
CA ILE A 8 -1.68 -1.07 1.93
C ILE A 8 -1.96 -1.84 0.64
N ARG A 9 -2.54 -3.03 0.74
CA ARG A 9 -2.88 -3.86 -0.41
C ARG A 9 -3.85 -3.13 -1.35
N ASN A 10 -4.88 -2.51 -0.81
CA ASN A 10 -5.87 -1.78 -1.58
C ASN A 10 -5.29 -0.56 -2.29
N ILE A 11 -4.39 0.17 -1.65
CA ILE A 11 -3.69 1.30 -2.29
C ILE A 11 -2.82 0.80 -3.45
N LEU A 12 -2.08 -0.28 -3.24
CA LEU A 12 -1.24 -0.86 -4.30
C LEU A 12 -2.07 -1.29 -5.51
N PHE A 13 -3.23 -1.92 -5.30
CA PHE A 13 -4.15 -2.26 -6.37
C PHE A 13 -4.65 -1.01 -7.11
N ALA A 14 -5.00 0.03 -6.38
CA ALA A 14 -5.48 1.29 -6.99
C ALA A 14 -4.40 1.91 -7.88
N VAL A 15 -3.15 1.90 -7.42
CA VAL A 15 -2.03 2.45 -8.21
C VAL A 15 -1.77 1.58 -9.45
N GLU A 16 -1.81 0.26 -9.29
CA GLU A 16 -1.62 -0.67 -10.42
C GLU A 16 -2.70 -0.50 -11.49
N ASN A 17 -3.93 -0.24 -11.07
CA ASN A 17 -5.07 -0.10 -11.97
C ASN A 17 -5.11 1.23 -12.71
N SER A 18 -4.21 2.16 -12.42
CA SER A 18 -4.05 3.37 -13.19
C SER A 18 -3.48 3.04 -14.57
N ASN A 19 -4.22 3.40 -15.62
CA ASN A 19 -3.93 2.97 -16.99
C ASN A 19 -3.13 3.98 -17.80
N SER A 20 -2.77 5.11 -17.22
CA SER A 20 -2.06 6.17 -17.92
C SER A 20 -0.77 6.54 -17.19
N ILE A 21 0.31 6.61 -17.93
CA ILE A 21 1.61 7.04 -17.40
C ILE A 21 1.57 8.51 -16.94
N ASP A 22 0.67 9.30 -17.53
CA ASP A 22 0.50 10.72 -17.19
C ASP A 22 -0.52 10.95 -16.07
N ALA A 23 -1.28 9.93 -15.71
CA ALA A 23 -2.29 10.04 -14.66
C ALA A 23 -1.66 9.81 -13.29
N SER A 24 -1.73 10.81 -12.44
CA SER A 24 -1.26 10.73 -11.07
C SER A 24 -2.43 10.51 -10.12
N LEU A 25 -2.26 9.62 -9.14
CA LEU A 25 -3.25 9.39 -8.11
C LEU A 25 -3.01 10.34 -6.95
N THR A 26 -4.02 11.14 -6.65
CA THR A 26 -4.02 12.08 -5.52
C THR A 26 -4.77 11.47 -4.34
N LEU A 27 -4.77 12.15 -3.20
CA LEU A 27 -5.57 11.74 -2.05
C LEU A 27 -7.05 11.60 -2.43
N ASN A 28 -7.57 12.52 -3.24
CA ASN A 28 -8.95 12.45 -3.71
C ASN A 28 -9.23 11.19 -4.52
N SER A 29 -8.26 10.75 -5.33
CA SER A 29 -8.36 9.51 -6.11
C SER A 29 -8.50 8.27 -5.21
N LEU A 30 -7.90 8.31 -4.02
CA LEU A 30 -7.88 7.20 -3.06
C LEU A 30 -9.00 7.28 -2.02
N SER A 31 -9.81 8.34 -2.03
CA SER A 31 -10.77 8.64 -0.97
C SER A 31 -11.82 7.55 -0.74
N LYS A 32 -12.09 6.72 -1.76
CA LYS A 32 -13.03 5.60 -1.65
C LYS A 32 -12.48 4.42 -0.85
N LEU A 33 -11.17 4.33 -0.67
CA LEU A 33 -10.55 3.20 0.01
C LEU A 33 -10.72 3.25 1.51
N HIS A 34 -10.80 4.45 2.07
CA HIS A 34 -11.00 4.65 3.49
C HIS A 34 -11.57 6.04 3.76
N ARG A 35 -12.46 6.15 4.73
CA ARG A 35 -13.08 7.43 5.09
C ARG A 35 -12.15 8.37 5.85
N ASN A 36 -11.12 7.84 6.51
CA ASN A 36 -10.16 8.63 7.24
C ASN A 36 -9.01 9.02 6.32
N GLN A 37 -8.98 10.29 5.90
CA GLN A 37 -7.97 10.80 4.97
C GLN A 37 -6.57 10.83 5.56
N ASP A 38 -6.45 11.11 6.85
CA ASP A 38 -5.15 11.11 7.53
C ASP A 38 -4.55 9.71 7.53
N LEU A 39 -5.38 8.69 7.72
CA LEU A 39 -4.93 7.31 7.67
C LEU A 39 -4.48 6.92 6.25
N LEU A 40 -5.19 7.36 5.23
CA LEU A 40 -4.78 7.16 3.84
C LEU A 40 -3.41 7.79 3.57
N LEU A 41 -3.24 9.06 3.95
CA LEU A 41 -1.98 9.77 3.79
C LEU A 41 -0.84 9.03 4.49
N TYR A 42 -1.06 8.64 5.74
CA TYR A 42 -0.07 7.92 6.52
C TYR A 42 0.39 6.64 5.81
N HIS A 43 -0.54 5.88 5.23
CA HIS A 43 -0.22 4.65 4.52
C HIS A 43 0.49 4.91 3.19
N VAL A 44 0.18 6.01 2.52
CA VAL A 44 0.95 6.43 1.32
C VAL A 44 2.39 6.75 1.72
N PHE A 45 2.59 7.45 2.83
CA PHE A 45 3.93 7.73 3.36
C PHE A 45 4.70 6.44 3.67
N LEU A 46 4.03 5.45 4.25
CA LEU A 46 4.64 4.14 4.52
C LEU A 46 5.06 3.42 3.23
N LEU A 47 4.23 3.51 2.19
CA LEU A 47 4.56 2.90 0.89
C LEU A 47 5.74 3.60 0.22
N ASP A 48 5.83 4.92 0.37
CA ASP A 48 6.97 5.70 -0.11
C ASP A 48 8.24 5.29 0.64
N ASP A 49 8.17 5.18 1.96
CA ASP A 49 9.29 4.73 2.80
C ASP A 49 9.78 3.34 2.39
N ALA A 50 8.86 2.45 2.04
CA ALA A 50 9.18 1.08 1.64
C ALA A 50 9.76 1.00 0.23
N GLY A 51 9.70 2.08 -0.54
CA GLY A 51 10.17 2.09 -1.93
C GLY A 51 9.21 1.40 -2.89
N PHE A 52 7.91 1.34 -2.57
CA PHE A 52 6.91 0.63 -3.37
C PHE A 52 6.23 1.52 -4.40
N ILE A 53 6.32 2.83 -4.26
CA ILE A 53 5.68 3.80 -5.15
C ILE A 53 6.67 4.88 -5.57
N ILE A 54 6.39 5.46 -6.73
CA ILE A 54 7.09 6.64 -7.25
C ILE A 54 6.08 7.76 -7.40
N GLY A 55 6.44 8.94 -6.94
CA GLY A 55 5.57 10.10 -7.07
C GLY A 55 6.14 11.29 -6.31
N ILE A 56 5.33 12.32 -6.17
CA ILE A 56 5.63 13.49 -5.37
C ILE A 56 4.94 13.30 -4.02
N ILE A 57 5.73 13.13 -2.96
CA ILE A 57 5.24 12.88 -1.60
C ILE A 57 5.85 13.94 -0.69
N ASP A 58 5.02 14.82 -0.15
CA ASP A 58 5.47 15.88 0.75
C ASP A 58 4.66 15.79 2.06
N GLU A 59 5.30 15.24 3.09
CA GLU A 59 4.66 15.06 4.39
C GLU A 59 4.36 16.39 5.08
N SER A 60 5.16 17.41 4.82
CA SER A 60 4.99 18.71 5.47
C SER A 60 3.83 19.52 4.90
N ALA A 61 3.49 19.32 3.62
CA ALA A 61 2.43 20.08 2.93
C ALA A 61 0.99 19.60 3.15
N PRO A 62 0.62 18.48 3.75
CA PRO A 62 0.79 17.13 3.24
C PRO A 62 0.17 16.98 1.85
N TYR A 63 0.97 16.54 0.93
CA TYR A 63 0.58 16.45 -0.49
C TYR A 63 1.10 15.15 -1.09
N ILE A 64 0.27 14.49 -1.88
CA ILE A 64 0.66 13.29 -2.61
C ILE A 64 0.21 13.34 -4.06
N SER A 65 1.04 12.80 -4.94
CA SER A 65 0.73 12.58 -6.35
C SER A 65 1.49 11.33 -6.79
N ILE A 66 0.84 10.19 -6.77
CA ILE A 66 1.48 8.89 -7.03
C ILE A 66 1.47 8.61 -8.52
N ALA A 67 2.64 8.38 -9.10
CA ALA A 67 2.79 8.10 -10.53
C ALA A 67 2.64 6.63 -10.87
N ARG A 68 3.28 5.74 -10.11
CA ARG A 68 3.27 4.30 -10.40
C ARG A 68 3.83 3.48 -9.23
N LEU A 69 3.69 2.15 -9.34
CA LEU A 69 4.43 1.22 -8.48
C LEU A 69 5.88 1.10 -8.96
N THR A 70 6.79 0.83 -8.03
CA THR A 70 8.15 0.39 -8.36
C THR A 70 8.12 -1.11 -8.67
N ASN A 71 9.24 -1.67 -9.16
CA ASN A 71 9.37 -3.11 -9.26
C ASN A 71 9.15 -3.80 -7.90
N GLU A 72 9.70 -3.23 -6.83
CA GLU A 72 9.51 -3.77 -5.48
C GLU A 72 8.04 -3.73 -5.06
N GLY A 73 7.32 -2.66 -5.41
CA GLY A 73 5.88 -2.58 -5.16
C GLY A 73 5.09 -3.64 -5.90
N HIS A 74 5.43 -3.87 -7.17
CA HIS A 74 4.83 -4.94 -7.97
C HIS A 74 5.13 -6.32 -7.38
N ASP A 75 6.38 -6.57 -7.00
CA ASP A 75 6.80 -7.85 -6.43
C ASP A 75 6.03 -8.15 -5.14
N TYR A 76 5.93 -7.16 -4.27
CA TYR A 76 5.16 -7.30 -3.03
C TYR A 76 3.69 -7.62 -3.32
N LEU A 77 3.06 -6.85 -4.21
CA LEU A 77 1.65 -7.04 -4.56
C LEU A 77 1.42 -8.42 -5.18
N ASP A 78 2.34 -8.87 -6.03
CA ASP A 78 2.22 -10.17 -6.69
C ASP A 78 2.21 -11.32 -5.68
N THR A 79 2.94 -11.19 -4.56
CA THR A 79 2.94 -12.24 -3.51
C THR A 79 1.63 -12.32 -2.75
N ILE A 80 0.86 -11.24 -2.71
CA ILE A 80 -0.38 -11.15 -1.93
C ILE A 80 -1.61 -10.86 -2.79
N ARG A 81 -1.49 -10.99 -4.11
CA ARG A 81 -2.55 -10.67 -5.07
C ARG A 81 -3.76 -11.57 -4.92
N ASP A 82 -3.54 -12.86 -4.76
CA ASP A 82 -4.62 -13.83 -4.63
C ASP A 82 -5.34 -13.68 -3.29
N ASP A 83 -6.68 -13.60 -3.33
CA ASP A 83 -7.48 -13.39 -2.13
C ASP A 83 -7.33 -14.51 -1.11
N SER A 84 -7.23 -15.77 -1.56
CA SER A 84 -7.08 -16.89 -0.63
C SER A 84 -5.68 -16.92 -0.01
N VAL A 85 -4.65 -16.60 -0.77
CA VAL A 85 -3.28 -16.44 -0.24
C VAL A 85 -3.26 -15.31 0.79
N TRP A 86 -3.88 -14.18 0.48
CA TRP A 86 -3.93 -13.04 1.38
C TRP A 86 -4.64 -13.39 2.70
N LYS A 87 -5.76 -14.10 2.60
CA LYS A 87 -6.50 -14.54 3.78
C LYS A 87 -5.65 -15.47 4.66
N GLN A 88 -4.95 -16.44 4.06
CA GLN A 88 -4.02 -17.32 4.78
C GLN A 88 -2.85 -16.55 5.38
N THR A 89 -2.30 -15.62 4.65
CA THR A 89 -1.18 -14.77 5.11
C THR A 89 -1.59 -14.01 6.36
N LYS A 90 -2.76 -13.36 6.34
CA LYS A 90 -3.27 -12.62 7.50
C LYS A 90 -3.52 -13.55 8.70
N SER A 91 -4.05 -14.75 8.44
CA SER A 91 -4.29 -15.74 9.50
C SER A 91 -2.98 -16.17 10.16
N THR A 92 -1.94 -16.42 9.36
CA THR A 92 -0.61 -16.77 9.87
C THR A 92 0.00 -15.63 10.68
N LEU A 93 -0.12 -14.39 10.19
CA LEU A 93 0.36 -13.21 10.92
C LEU A 93 -0.34 -13.03 12.25
N GLY A 94 -1.63 -13.34 12.31
CA GLY A 94 -2.41 -13.27 13.55
C GLY A 94 -1.95 -14.26 14.61
N LYS A 95 -1.23 -15.32 14.24
CA LYS A 95 -0.67 -16.30 15.17
C LYS A 95 0.71 -15.89 15.68
N ILE A 96 1.35 -14.93 15.02
CA ILE A 96 2.63 -14.38 15.42
C ILE A 96 2.36 -13.15 16.27
N SER A 97 2.84 -13.12 17.49
CA SER A 97 2.62 -11.95 18.35
C SER A 97 3.43 -10.76 17.85
N GLY A 98 2.79 -9.58 17.80
CA GLY A 98 3.42 -8.33 17.43
C GLY A 98 3.09 -7.86 16.03
N SER A 99 3.68 -6.75 15.63
CA SER A 99 3.47 -6.17 14.31
C SER A 99 4.35 -6.87 13.28
N ALA A 100 3.77 -7.19 12.12
CA ALA A 100 4.51 -7.77 11.02
C ALA A 100 5.03 -6.68 10.10
N SER A 101 6.32 -6.76 9.73
CA SER A 101 6.89 -5.90 8.69
C SER A 101 6.39 -6.36 7.32
N LEU A 102 6.53 -5.48 6.31
CA LEU A 102 6.17 -5.84 4.93
C LEU A 102 7.03 -7.00 4.42
N GLU A 103 8.30 -7.09 4.85
CA GLU A 103 9.16 -8.21 4.50
C GLU A 103 8.67 -9.53 5.08
N VAL A 104 8.19 -9.53 6.31
CA VAL A 104 7.61 -10.72 6.94
C VAL A 104 6.38 -11.16 6.18
N VAL A 105 5.51 -10.21 5.77
CA VAL A 105 4.34 -10.51 4.94
C VAL A 105 4.77 -11.19 3.65
N LYS A 106 5.75 -10.64 2.96
CA LYS A 106 6.27 -11.20 1.71
C LYS A 106 6.84 -12.60 1.89
N THR A 107 7.53 -12.85 2.99
CA THR A 107 8.12 -14.15 3.31
C THR A 107 7.05 -15.21 3.58
N ILE A 108 5.97 -14.85 4.28
CA ILE A 108 4.86 -15.76 4.60
C ILE A 108 4.01 -16.03 3.36
N ALA A 109 3.78 -15.00 2.56
CA ALA A 109 3.02 -15.15 1.33
C ALA A 109 3.84 -15.86 0.26
#